data_610a00fc37e0c770587b9829bb82959d
#
_entry.id   610a00fc37e0c770587b9829bb82959d
#
_cell.length_a   1.000
_cell.length_b   1.000
_cell.length_c   1.000
_cell.angle_alpha   90.00
_cell.angle_beta   90.00
_cell.angle_gamma   90.00
#
_symmetry.space_group_name_H-M   'P 1'
#
loop_
_entity.id
_entity.type
_entity.pdbx_description
1 polymer ?
#
loop_
_entity_poly.entity_id
_entity_poly.type
_entity_poly.pdbx_seq_one_letter_code
_entity_poly.pdbx_strand_id
1 'polypeptide(L)'
;MDASEVRDAISAAKSLTSTLGLRAEDEVVLHNSNRLTVRLLPCDVVARIAPVSYQASAVFELKIARRLAELGSPVAALEPRVEPRVYVQDQFVINMWTYYEPVSSADIAPADFAHALERLHAGMREIDLPSPHFTDRVSEAQELVGDRTLTPELGDADRDLLDGALRELRRATSQRGAPEQLLHGEPHPGNLLNTNNGLVFIDFETCCRGPVEFDLAHAPEELAEHYPGADQDLIRDCRTLTLAMVAAWRWDRQDQFPNGREMGMEFLGRIRAAMAR
;
A
#
# COMPACT_ATOMS: atom_id res chain seq x y z
N MET A 1 11.79 -5.78 -9.31
CA MET A 1 13.21 -6.23 -9.35
C MET A 1 13.41 -7.07 -10.60
N ASP A 2 14.59 -6.94 -11.25
CA ASP A 2 14.91 -7.78 -12.40
C ASP A 2 15.29 -9.23 -11.99
N ALA A 3 15.46 -10.13 -12.97
CA ALA A 3 15.71 -11.54 -12.69
C ALA A 3 17.06 -11.82 -11.99
N SER A 4 18.07 -10.94 -12.10
CA SER A 4 19.33 -11.08 -11.38
C SER A 4 19.18 -10.63 -9.94
N GLU A 5 18.57 -9.45 -9.74
CA GLU A 5 18.26 -8.92 -8.41
C GLU A 5 17.38 -9.86 -7.60
N VAL A 6 16.39 -10.51 -8.24
CA VAL A 6 15.52 -11.50 -7.57
C VAL A 6 16.34 -12.68 -7.05
N ARG A 7 17.29 -13.22 -7.85
CA ARG A 7 18.15 -14.34 -7.39
C ARG A 7 19.04 -13.94 -6.21
N ASP A 8 19.63 -12.76 -6.27
CA ASP A 8 20.52 -12.24 -5.23
C ASP A 8 19.72 -11.96 -3.94
N ALA A 9 18.53 -11.38 -4.05
CA ALA A 9 17.60 -11.13 -2.95
C ALA A 9 17.16 -12.43 -2.25
N ILE A 10 16.81 -13.46 -3.02
CA ILE A 10 16.47 -14.79 -2.48
C ILE A 10 17.67 -15.41 -1.77
N SER A 11 18.87 -15.35 -2.36
CA SER A 11 20.09 -15.86 -1.75
C SER A 11 20.37 -15.17 -0.41
N ALA A 12 20.25 -13.85 -0.36
CA ALA A 12 20.42 -13.06 0.86
C ALA A 12 19.39 -13.47 1.94
N ALA A 13 18.12 -13.65 1.56
CA ALA A 13 17.07 -14.07 2.49
C ALA A 13 17.31 -15.48 3.04
N LYS A 14 17.71 -16.46 2.22
CA LYS A 14 18.06 -17.82 2.67
C LYS A 14 19.27 -17.80 3.61
N SER A 15 20.32 -17.03 3.28
CA SER A 15 21.52 -16.88 4.12
C SER A 15 21.15 -16.29 5.48
N LEU A 16 20.39 -15.19 5.50
CA LEU A 16 19.91 -14.59 6.72
C LEU A 16 19.08 -15.58 7.55
N THR A 17 18.12 -16.26 6.93
CA THR A 17 17.23 -17.21 7.60
C THR A 17 18.03 -18.33 8.29
N SER A 18 19.08 -18.82 7.63
CA SER A 18 20.01 -19.81 8.22
C SER A 18 20.75 -19.25 9.43
N THR A 19 21.22 -18.02 9.41
CA THR A 19 21.88 -17.37 10.56
C THR A 19 20.94 -17.15 11.74
N LEU A 20 19.63 -17.05 11.47
CA LEU A 20 18.59 -16.95 12.49
C LEU A 20 18.12 -18.33 13.03
N GLY A 21 18.75 -19.41 12.61
CA GLY A 21 18.46 -20.77 13.06
C GLY A 21 17.21 -21.39 12.42
N LEU A 22 16.72 -20.82 11.34
CA LEU A 22 15.61 -21.35 10.55
C LEU A 22 16.13 -22.03 9.28
N ARG A 23 15.46 -23.10 8.85
CA ARG A 23 15.84 -23.84 7.65
C ARG A 23 15.11 -23.32 6.43
N ALA A 24 15.84 -22.80 5.45
CA ALA A 24 15.31 -22.28 4.18
C ALA A 24 16.06 -22.92 3.00
N GLU A 25 15.51 -24.00 2.44
CA GLU A 25 16.13 -24.76 1.34
C GLU A 25 15.52 -24.40 -0.02
N ASP A 26 14.22 -24.11 -0.02
CA ASP A 26 13.45 -23.80 -1.22
C ASP A 26 12.66 -22.52 -1.02
N GLU A 27 12.12 -21.96 -2.11
CA GLU A 27 11.34 -20.74 -2.10
C GLU A 27 10.19 -20.76 -3.08
N VAL A 28 9.15 -19.99 -2.75
CA VAL A 28 8.06 -19.64 -3.68
C VAL A 28 7.96 -18.13 -3.74
N VAL A 29 8.15 -17.53 -4.92
CA VAL A 29 7.91 -16.11 -5.14
C VAL A 29 6.41 -15.87 -5.11
N LEU A 30 5.96 -15.10 -4.12
CA LEU A 30 4.56 -14.73 -3.96
C LEU A 30 4.22 -13.46 -4.73
N HIS A 31 5.13 -12.49 -4.72
CA HIS A 31 4.95 -11.20 -5.41
C HIS A 31 6.31 -10.58 -5.75
N ASN A 32 6.39 -9.91 -6.90
CA ASN A 32 7.57 -9.14 -7.33
C ASN A 32 7.13 -7.80 -7.93
N SER A 33 7.34 -6.73 -7.19
CA SER A 33 7.14 -5.34 -7.64
C SER A 33 8.35 -4.50 -7.23
N ASN A 34 8.15 -3.37 -6.57
CA ASN A 34 9.22 -2.59 -5.91
C ASN A 34 9.89 -3.37 -4.78
N ARG A 35 9.19 -4.36 -4.23
CA ARG A 35 9.69 -5.32 -3.25
C ARG A 35 9.42 -6.74 -3.73
N LEU A 36 10.28 -7.63 -3.30
CA LEU A 36 10.12 -9.06 -3.52
C LEU A 36 9.53 -9.71 -2.25
N THR A 37 8.43 -10.42 -2.39
CA THR A 37 7.83 -11.21 -1.32
C THR A 37 7.99 -12.70 -1.63
N VAL A 38 8.63 -13.43 -0.73
CA VAL A 38 9.01 -14.83 -0.93
C VAL A 38 8.60 -15.67 0.27
N ARG A 39 7.93 -16.80 0.04
CA ARG A 39 7.76 -17.86 1.05
C ARG A 39 9.00 -18.74 1.05
N LEU A 40 9.63 -18.90 2.20
CA LEU A 40 10.82 -19.74 2.41
C LEU A 40 10.41 -21.08 3.01
N LEU A 41 10.88 -22.16 2.40
CA LEU A 41 10.53 -23.52 2.77
C LEU A 41 11.78 -24.31 3.26
N PRO A 42 11.64 -25.25 4.19
CA PRO A 42 10.41 -25.70 4.86
C PRO A 42 10.05 -24.87 6.10
N CYS A 43 10.78 -23.79 6.43
CA CYS A 43 10.49 -22.98 7.64
C CYS A 43 9.16 -22.23 7.60
N ASP A 44 8.57 -22.08 6.43
CA ASP A 44 7.26 -21.48 6.21
C ASP A 44 7.17 -20.01 6.65
N VAL A 45 8.21 -19.25 6.31
CA VAL A 45 8.34 -17.82 6.61
C VAL A 45 8.15 -17.01 5.34
N VAL A 46 7.47 -15.89 5.44
CA VAL A 46 7.43 -14.89 4.38
C VAL A 46 8.54 -13.86 4.61
N ALA A 47 9.47 -13.76 3.66
CA ALA A 47 10.47 -12.70 3.62
C ALA A 47 10.01 -11.60 2.67
N ARG A 48 9.90 -10.35 3.15
CA ARG A 48 9.75 -9.16 2.31
C ARG A 48 11.11 -8.50 2.17
N ILE A 49 11.56 -8.39 0.93
CA ILE A 49 12.93 -8.04 0.56
C ILE A 49 12.89 -6.80 -0.32
N ALA A 50 13.72 -5.81 -0.02
CA ALA A 50 13.87 -4.62 -0.85
C ALA A 50 15.34 -4.17 -0.87
N PRO A 51 15.77 -3.34 -1.84
CA PRO A 51 17.07 -2.68 -1.78
C PRO A 51 17.24 -1.86 -0.50
N VAL A 52 18.48 -1.69 -0.04
CA VAL A 52 18.79 -0.95 1.20
C VAL A 52 18.27 0.49 1.20
N SER A 53 18.05 1.09 0.04
CA SER A 53 17.42 2.42 -0.11
C SER A 53 16.00 2.48 0.50
N TYR A 54 15.32 1.34 0.64
CA TYR A 54 13.99 1.22 1.26
C TYR A 54 14.03 0.96 2.77
N GLN A 55 15.20 1.05 3.42
CA GLN A 55 15.34 0.72 4.84
C GLN A 55 14.43 1.55 5.73
N ALA A 56 14.29 2.85 5.47
CA ALA A 56 13.46 3.74 6.27
C ALA A 56 11.98 3.31 6.23
N SER A 57 11.45 2.99 5.03
CA SER A 57 10.06 2.55 4.88
C SER A 57 9.84 1.14 5.46
N ALA A 58 10.82 0.23 5.35
CA ALA A 58 10.76 -1.09 5.99
C ALA A 58 10.72 -1.00 7.52
N VAL A 59 11.48 -0.08 8.11
CA VAL A 59 11.46 0.20 9.57
C VAL A 59 10.12 0.81 9.98
N PHE A 60 9.58 1.73 9.19
CA PHE A 60 8.29 2.35 9.46
C PHE A 60 7.16 1.33 9.42
N GLU A 61 7.07 0.52 8.36
CA GLU A 61 6.10 -0.57 8.22
C GLU A 61 6.12 -1.51 9.44
N LEU A 62 7.31 -1.97 9.82
CA LEU A 62 7.48 -2.90 10.94
C LEU A 62 7.02 -2.28 12.27
N LYS A 63 7.32 -1.00 12.52
CA LYS A 63 6.85 -0.28 13.72
C LYS A 63 5.33 -0.21 13.77
N ILE A 64 4.67 0.12 12.66
CA ILE A 64 3.21 0.20 12.57
C ILE A 64 2.60 -1.18 12.81
N ALA A 65 3.05 -2.21 12.08
CA ALA A 65 2.52 -3.56 12.20
C ALA A 65 2.65 -4.11 13.63
N ARG A 66 3.81 -3.88 14.27
CA ARG A 66 4.04 -4.30 15.66
C ARG A 66 3.06 -3.63 16.62
N ARG A 67 2.86 -2.30 16.51
CA ARG A 67 1.94 -1.56 17.38
C ARG A 67 0.49 -2.01 17.17
N LEU A 68 0.09 -2.23 15.92
CA LEU A 68 -1.25 -2.74 15.60
C LEU A 68 -1.46 -4.16 16.15
N ALA A 69 -0.46 -5.04 16.05
CA ALA A 69 -0.52 -6.38 16.63
C ALA A 69 -0.65 -6.35 18.15
N GLU A 70 0.09 -5.46 18.85
CA GLU A 70 -0.01 -5.25 20.31
C GLU A 70 -1.42 -4.79 20.73
N LEU A 71 -2.14 -4.08 19.85
CA LEU A 71 -3.52 -3.60 20.05
C LEU A 71 -4.58 -4.63 19.62
N GLY A 72 -4.19 -5.80 19.11
CA GLY A 72 -5.13 -6.82 18.62
C GLY A 72 -5.86 -6.43 17.34
N SER A 73 -5.29 -5.52 16.55
CA SER A 73 -5.83 -5.12 15.25
C SER A 73 -5.67 -6.23 14.21
N PRO A 74 -6.48 -6.26 13.15
CA PRO A 74 -6.44 -7.30 12.11
C PRO A 74 -5.24 -7.10 11.17
N VAL A 75 -4.05 -7.44 11.61
CA VAL A 75 -2.79 -7.33 10.85
C VAL A 75 -2.08 -8.67 10.75
N ALA A 76 -1.36 -8.89 9.67
CA ALA A 76 -0.50 -10.05 9.53
C ALA A 76 0.59 -10.02 10.62
N ALA A 77 0.87 -11.19 11.22
CA ALA A 77 1.84 -11.31 12.27
C ALA A 77 3.27 -11.31 11.73
N LEU A 78 4.17 -10.66 12.47
CA LEU A 78 5.61 -10.83 12.27
C LEU A 78 6.00 -12.27 12.64
N GLU A 79 7.08 -12.77 12.08
CA GLU A 79 7.58 -14.11 12.37
C GLU A 79 8.01 -14.23 13.86
N PRO A 80 7.33 -15.05 14.69
CA PRO A 80 7.56 -15.06 16.13
C PRO A 80 8.86 -15.76 16.57
N ARG A 81 9.48 -16.57 15.69
CA ARG A 81 10.71 -17.31 16.00
C ARG A 81 11.96 -16.47 15.88
N VAL A 82 11.84 -15.22 15.35
CA VAL A 82 12.97 -14.30 15.19
C VAL A 82 12.66 -12.95 15.82
N GLU A 83 13.71 -12.19 16.14
CA GLU A 83 13.54 -10.84 16.66
C GLU A 83 12.79 -9.97 15.62
N PRO A 84 11.70 -9.26 16.01
CA PRO A 84 10.92 -8.43 15.08
C PRO A 84 11.66 -7.12 14.76
N ARG A 85 12.59 -7.18 13.82
CA ARG A 85 13.39 -6.05 13.34
C ARG A 85 13.65 -6.13 11.85
N VAL A 86 14.05 -5.02 11.25
CA VAL A 86 14.59 -5.00 9.90
C VAL A 86 16.01 -5.56 9.92
N TYR A 87 16.24 -6.56 9.10
CA TYR A 87 17.56 -7.14 8.89
C TYR A 87 18.18 -6.53 7.65
N VAL A 88 19.49 -6.32 7.69
CA VAL A 88 20.28 -5.94 6.53
C VAL A 88 21.20 -7.09 6.18
N GLN A 89 21.06 -7.61 4.97
CA GLN A 89 21.91 -8.68 4.44
C GLN A 89 22.35 -8.28 3.04
N ASP A 90 23.66 -8.21 2.82
CA ASP A 90 24.26 -7.72 1.59
C ASP A 90 23.74 -6.30 1.25
N GLN A 91 23.08 -6.13 0.12
CA GLN A 91 22.50 -4.86 -0.31
C GLN A 91 20.98 -4.79 -0.10
N PHE A 92 20.41 -5.70 0.68
CA PHE A 92 18.97 -5.82 0.88
C PHE A 92 18.57 -5.57 2.33
N VAL A 93 17.37 -5.04 2.50
CA VAL A 93 16.63 -5.01 3.76
C VAL A 93 15.55 -6.08 3.71
N ILE A 94 15.38 -6.81 4.81
CA ILE A 94 14.53 -7.99 4.89
C ILE A 94 13.68 -7.92 6.16
N ASN A 95 12.36 -8.02 6.02
CA ASN A 95 11.41 -8.21 7.10
C ASN A 95 10.85 -9.63 7.05
N MET A 96 10.68 -10.26 8.21
CA MET A 96 10.17 -11.63 8.34
C MET A 96 8.75 -11.64 8.87
N TRP A 97 7.85 -12.34 8.17
CA TRP A 97 6.42 -12.43 8.47
C TRP A 97 5.95 -13.87 8.54
N THR A 98 4.89 -14.11 9.27
CA THR A 98 4.19 -15.38 9.26
C THR A 98 3.55 -15.61 7.89
N TYR A 99 3.70 -16.82 7.35
CA TYR A 99 2.95 -17.23 6.17
C TYR A 99 1.52 -17.61 6.56
N TYR A 100 0.56 -17.15 5.77
CA TYR A 100 -0.83 -17.56 5.86
C TYR A 100 -1.22 -18.34 4.62
N GLU A 101 -1.72 -19.56 4.79
CA GLU A 101 -2.33 -20.29 3.69
C GLU A 101 -3.61 -19.55 3.27
N PRO A 102 -3.74 -19.16 2.01
CA PRO A 102 -4.96 -18.48 1.56
C PRO A 102 -6.16 -19.40 1.70
N VAL A 103 -7.16 -18.96 2.44
CA VAL A 103 -8.48 -19.59 2.40
C VAL A 103 -9.10 -19.17 1.07
N SER A 104 -9.63 -20.16 0.33
CA SER A 104 -10.25 -20.01 -1.00
C SER A 104 -10.70 -18.57 -1.31
N SER A 105 -10.38 -18.11 -2.50
CA SER A 105 -10.73 -16.79 -3.05
C SER A 105 -12.25 -16.57 -3.27
N ALA A 106 -13.09 -17.07 -2.35
CA ALA A 106 -14.46 -16.60 -2.25
C ALA A 106 -14.42 -15.09 -2.03
N ASP A 107 -15.17 -14.33 -2.80
CA ASP A 107 -15.25 -12.88 -2.72
C ASP A 107 -15.48 -12.48 -1.26
N ILE A 108 -14.58 -11.68 -0.71
CA ILE A 108 -14.74 -11.14 0.64
C ILE A 108 -15.97 -10.24 0.60
N ALA A 109 -16.96 -10.52 1.44
CA ALA A 109 -18.16 -9.70 1.47
C ALA A 109 -17.82 -8.25 1.84
N PRO A 110 -18.38 -7.24 1.17
CA PRO A 110 -18.11 -5.83 1.46
C PRO A 110 -18.29 -5.46 2.94
N ALA A 111 -19.30 -6.05 3.61
CA ALA A 111 -19.53 -5.86 5.03
C ALA A 111 -18.39 -6.41 5.92
N ASP A 112 -17.84 -7.57 5.59
CA ASP A 112 -16.75 -8.17 6.35
C ASP A 112 -15.45 -7.36 6.18
N PHE A 113 -15.21 -6.88 4.97
CA PHE A 113 -14.07 -5.99 4.69
C PHE A 113 -14.25 -4.66 5.45
N ALA A 114 -15.42 -4.04 5.39
CA ALA A 114 -15.71 -2.79 6.12
C ALA A 114 -15.48 -2.96 7.62
N HIS A 115 -15.96 -4.05 8.22
CA HIS A 115 -15.76 -4.35 9.62
C HIS A 115 -14.28 -4.58 9.97
N ALA A 116 -13.53 -5.28 9.11
CA ALA A 116 -12.09 -5.47 9.31
C ALA A 116 -11.35 -4.12 9.24
N LEU A 117 -11.70 -3.25 8.28
CA LEU A 117 -11.10 -1.92 8.13
C LEU A 117 -11.46 -1.00 9.30
N GLU A 118 -12.69 -1.04 9.80
CA GLU A 118 -13.09 -0.29 11.00
C GLU A 118 -12.28 -0.71 12.23
N ARG A 119 -12.06 -2.00 12.42
CA ARG A 119 -11.20 -2.52 13.51
C ARG A 119 -9.74 -2.10 13.34
N LEU A 120 -9.23 -2.10 12.11
CA LEU A 120 -7.90 -1.60 11.81
C LEU A 120 -7.79 -0.12 12.17
N HIS A 121 -8.74 0.70 11.72
CA HIS A 121 -8.78 2.13 12.01
C HIS A 121 -8.93 2.42 13.52
N ALA A 122 -9.65 1.58 14.26
CA ALA A 122 -9.72 1.69 15.71
C ALA A 122 -8.33 1.55 16.37
N GLY A 123 -7.54 0.57 15.95
CA GLY A 123 -6.16 0.43 16.43
C GLY A 123 -5.24 1.57 15.95
N MET A 124 -5.41 2.02 14.72
CA MET A 124 -4.61 3.12 14.16
C MET A 124 -4.82 4.45 14.90
N ARG A 125 -6.00 4.71 15.44
CA ARG A 125 -6.25 5.90 16.28
C ARG A 125 -5.40 5.95 17.56
N GLU A 126 -5.02 4.79 18.08
CA GLU A 126 -4.21 4.67 19.29
C GLU A 126 -2.69 4.81 19.03
N ILE A 127 -2.30 4.94 17.75
CA ILE A 127 -0.90 5.04 17.37
C ILE A 127 -0.51 6.50 17.16
N ASP A 128 0.38 7.00 18.03
CA ASP A 128 1.01 8.32 17.90
C ASP A 128 2.46 8.12 17.40
N LEU A 129 2.62 7.99 16.11
CA LEU A 129 3.92 7.92 15.43
C LEU A 129 4.00 9.01 14.37
N PRO A 130 5.18 9.66 14.23
CA PRO A 130 5.42 10.54 13.09
C PRO A 130 5.19 9.78 11.78
N SER A 131 4.28 10.28 10.95
CA SER A 131 3.91 9.68 9.69
C SER A 131 3.69 10.76 8.63
N PRO A 132 3.88 10.46 7.34
CA PRO A 132 3.50 11.35 6.26
C PRO A 132 2.02 11.72 6.36
N HIS A 133 1.63 12.81 5.69
CA HIS A 133 0.24 13.14 5.48
C HIS A 133 -0.18 12.68 4.08
N PHE A 134 -1.46 12.31 3.87
CA PHE A 134 -1.92 11.85 2.55
C PHE A 134 -1.66 12.89 1.44
N THR A 135 -1.68 14.19 1.79
CA THR A 135 -1.37 15.27 0.85
C THR A 135 0.08 15.33 0.41
N ASP A 136 1.01 14.66 1.09
CA ASP A 136 2.40 14.58 0.66
C ASP A 136 2.49 13.76 -0.63
N ARG A 137 1.76 12.64 -0.69
CA ARG A 137 1.63 11.82 -1.91
C ARG A 137 0.96 12.60 -3.06
N VAL A 138 -0.01 13.46 -2.73
CA VAL A 138 -0.62 14.36 -3.73
C VAL A 138 0.42 15.34 -4.26
N SER A 139 1.28 15.89 -3.37
CA SER A 139 2.37 16.79 -3.77
C SER A 139 3.38 16.09 -4.69
N GLU A 140 3.77 14.84 -4.36
CA GLU A 140 4.65 14.03 -5.21
C GLU A 140 4.05 13.81 -6.61
N ALA A 141 2.75 13.50 -6.69
CA ALA A 141 2.06 13.37 -7.97
C ALA A 141 2.00 14.70 -8.74
N GLN A 142 1.81 15.84 -8.06
CA GLN A 142 1.83 17.16 -8.67
C GLN A 142 3.23 17.53 -9.21
N GLU A 143 4.29 17.24 -8.45
CA GLU A 143 5.67 17.44 -8.88
C GLU A 143 5.98 16.60 -10.13
N LEU A 144 5.56 15.32 -10.13
CA LEU A 144 5.73 14.43 -11.26
C LEU A 144 5.00 14.96 -12.51
N VAL A 145 3.74 15.38 -12.39
CA VAL A 145 2.96 15.96 -13.48
C VAL A 145 3.58 17.26 -13.97
N GLY A 146 4.13 18.09 -13.07
CA GLY A 146 4.79 19.36 -13.40
C GLY A 146 6.10 19.19 -14.16
N ASP A 147 6.81 18.08 -13.95
CA ASP A 147 8.11 17.82 -14.61
C ASP A 147 7.95 17.07 -15.94
N ARG A 148 8.12 17.82 -17.05
CA ARG A 148 8.05 17.25 -18.40
C ARG A 148 9.18 16.24 -18.69
N THR A 149 10.27 16.26 -17.94
CA THR A 149 11.37 15.31 -18.13
C THR A 149 11.06 13.96 -17.50
N LEU A 150 10.21 13.92 -16.46
CA LEU A 150 9.72 12.72 -15.82
C LEU A 150 8.50 12.14 -16.53
N THR A 151 7.65 12.99 -17.13
CA THR A 151 6.44 12.59 -17.84
C THR A 151 6.42 13.07 -19.30
N PRO A 152 7.40 12.67 -20.14
CA PRO A 152 7.59 13.21 -21.49
C PRO A 152 6.43 12.88 -22.45
N GLU A 153 5.71 11.79 -22.20
CA GLU A 153 4.61 11.32 -23.05
C GLU A 153 3.24 11.88 -22.63
N LEU A 154 3.15 12.59 -21.50
CA LEU A 154 1.92 13.21 -21.04
C LEU A 154 1.64 14.49 -21.83
N GLY A 155 0.58 14.49 -22.64
CA GLY A 155 0.15 15.64 -23.45
C GLY A 155 -0.28 16.85 -22.60
N ASP A 156 -0.19 18.05 -23.16
CA ASP A 156 -0.47 19.29 -22.42
C ASP A 156 -1.88 19.33 -21.85
N ALA A 157 -2.90 18.96 -22.62
CA ALA A 157 -4.30 18.95 -22.16
C ALA A 157 -4.54 17.95 -21.01
N ASP A 158 -3.88 16.80 -21.02
CA ASP A 158 -3.98 15.79 -19.97
C ASP A 158 -3.18 16.19 -18.73
N ARG A 159 -2.06 16.88 -18.93
CA ARG A 159 -1.25 17.48 -17.85
C ARG A 159 -2.06 18.55 -17.11
N ASP A 160 -2.71 19.47 -17.85
CA ASP A 160 -3.56 20.50 -17.26
C ASP A 160 -4.74 19.90 -16.50
N LEU A 161 -5.33 18.83 -17.03
CA LEU A 161 -6.40 18.08 -16.35
C LEU A 161 -5.91 17.47 -15.03
N LEU A 162 -4.77 16.77 -15.04
CA LEU A 162 -4.22 16.12 -13.84
C LEU A 162 -3.80 17.15 -12.79
N ASP A 163 -3.07 18.19 -13.18
CA ASP A 163 -2.65 19.25 -12.26
C ASP A 163 -3.86 19.98 -11.66
N GLY A 164 -4.88 20.28 -12.47
CA GLY A 164 -6.14 20.87 -12.03
C GLY A 164 -6.87 19.98 -11.02
N ALA A 165 -7.05 18.69 -11.35
CA ALA A 165 -7.74 17.73 -10.51
C ALA A 165 -7.00 17.53 -9.17
N LEU A 166 -5.68 17.30 -9.19
CA LEU A 166 -4.87 17.13 -7.98
C LEU A 166 -4.97 18.35 -7.06
N ARG A 167 -4.89 19.56 -7.63
CA ARG A 167 -4.96 20.82 -6.86
C ARG A 167 -6.34 21.06 -6.26
N GLU A 168 -7.39 20.90 -7.07
CA GLU A 168 -8.77 21.15 -6.66
C GLU A 168 -9.23 20.16 -5.60
N LEU A 169 -9.02 18.87 -5.84
CA LEU A 169 -9.45 17.81 -4.93
C LEU A 169 -8.63 17.81 -3.63
N ARG A 170 -7.32 18.07 -3.68
CA ARG A 170 -6.52 18.28 -2.46
C ARG A 170 -7.12 19.41 -1.61
N ARG A 171 -7.48 20.53 -2.23
CA ARG A 171 -8.08 21.65 -1.51
C ARG A 171 -9.45 21.27 -0.95
N ALA A 172 -10.32 20.65 -1.75
CA ALA A 172 -11.66 20.25 -1.34
C ALA A 172 -11.62 19.28 -0.14
N THR A 173 -10.79 18.23 -0.21
CA THR A 173 -10.64 17.24 0.86
C THR A 173 -10.11 17.88 2.15
N SER A 174 -9.07 18.73 2.06
CA SER A 174 -8.49 19.39 3.23
C SER A 174 -9.45 20.43 3.87
N GLN A 175 -10.29 21.11 3.07
CA GLN A 175 -11.21 22.13 3.58
C GLN A 175 -12.46 21.55 4.26
N ARG A 176 -12.78 20.27 4.07
CA ARG A 176 -13.90 19.64 4.75
C ARG A 176 -13.73 19.52 6.26
N GLY A 177 -12.48 19.56 6.76
CA GLY A 177 -12.20 19.50 8.19
C GLY A 177 -12.64 18.18 8.83
N ALA A 178 -12.65 17.10 8.06
CA ALA A 178 -12.93 15.76 8.58
C ALA A 178 -11.88 15.36 9.65
N PRO A 179 -12.25 14.58 10.66
CA PRO A 179 -11.30 14.06 11.64
C PRO A 179 -10.18 13.25 10.96
N GLU A 180 -8.94 13.53 11.34
CA GLU A 180 -7.77 12.85 10.79
C GLU A 180 -7.18 11.88 11.80
N GLN A 181 -6.73 10.75 11.30
CA GLN A 181 -6.03 9.71 12.06
C GLN A 181 -4.91 9.10 11.23
N LEU A 182 -4.17 8.15 11.81
CA LEU A 182 -3.31 7.27 11.04
C LEU A 182 -4.20 6.35 10.17
N LEU A 183 -3.80 6.16 8.93
CA LEU A 183 -4.46 5.37 7.89
C LEU A 183 -3.53 4.28 7.38
N HIS A 184 -4.08 3.25 6.75
CA HIS A 184 -3.32 2.28 5.97
C HIS A 184 -2.68 2.90 4.74
N GLY A 185 -3.39 3.81 4.08
CA GLY A 185 -2.97 4.52 2.88
C GLY A 185 -3.34 3.83 1.57
N GLU A 186 -3.44 2.50 1.55
CA GLU A 186 -3.85 1.70 0.38
C GLU A 186 -4.55 0.38 0.79
N PRO A 187 -5.68 0.40 1.51
CA PRO A 187 -6.36 -0.81 1.94
C PRO A 187 -7.22 -1.39 0.80
N HIS A 188 -6.61 -1.69 -0.35
CA HIS A 188 -7.28 -2.36 -1.45
C HIS A 188 -7.30 -3.89 -1.24
N PRO A 189 -8.14 -4.66 -1.99
CA PRO A 189 -8.26 -6.11 -1.82
C PRO A 189 -6.95 -6.89 -1.93
N GLY A 190 -5.96 -6.39 -2.68
CA GLY A 190 -4.63 -6.99 -2.79
C GLY A 190 -3.78 -6.89 -1.51
N ASN A 191 -4.13 -5.98 -0.58
CA ASN A 191 -3.49 -5.80 0.71
C ASN A 191 -4.31 -6.41 1.87
N LEU A 192 -5.24 -7.30 1.54
CA LEU A 192 -6.10 -8.01 2.50
C LEU A 192 -5.99 -9.52 2.28
N LEU A 193 -5.59 -10.25 3.31
CA LEU A 193 -5.53 -11.70 3.29
C LEU A 193 -6.75 -12.28 4.00
N ASN A 194 -7.44 -13.22 3.33
CA ASN A 194 -8.45 -14.05 3.97
C ASN A 194 -7.75 -15.29 4.55
N THR A 195 -7.80 -15.44 5.87
CA THR A 195 -7.13 -16.52 6.61
C THR A 195 -8.15 -17.34 7.40
N ASN A 196 -7.75 -18.52 7.88
CA ASN A 196 -8.59 -19.34 8.75
C ASN A 196 -9.02 -18.63 10.05
N ASN A 197 -8.32 -17.55 10.43
CA ASN A 197 -8.59 -16.75 11.64
C ASN A 197 -9.27 -15.41 11.33
N GLY A 198 -9.74 -15.22 10.10
CA GLY A 198 -10.36 -13.99 9.62
C GLY A 198 -9.47 -13.15 8.73
N LEU A 199 -9.92 -11.93 8.43
CA LEU A 199 -9.23 -11.01 7.54
C LEU A 199 -8.07 -10.32 8.26
N VAL A 200 -6.92 -10.23 7.59
CA VAL A 200 -5.76 -9.48 8.08
C VAL A 200 -5.17 -8.59 6.99
N PHE A 201 -4.79 -7.38 7.36
CA PHE A 201 -4.14 -6.43 6.47
C PHE A 201 -2.64 -6.66 6.42
N ILE A 202 -2.04 -6.36 5.27
CA ILE A 202 -0.61 -6.39 4.98
C ILE A 202 -0.20 -5.07 4.30
N ASP A 203 1.10 -4.81 4.21
CA ASP A 203 1.67 -3.69 3.45
C ASP A 203 1.38 -2.30 4.03
N PHE A 204 1.98 -2.02 5.20
CA PHE A 204 1.82 -0.75 5.93
C PHE A 204 2.85 0.32 5.54
N GLU A 205 3.54 0.17 4.42
CA GLU A 205 4.57 1.15 4.00
C GLU A 205 4.00 2.49 3.56
N THR A 206 2.73 2.48 3.11
CA THR A 206 2.01 3.66 2.64
C THR A 206 1.18 4.35 3.72
N CYS A 207 1.30 3.89 4.98
CA CYS A 207 0.58 4.51 6.10
C CYS A 207 0.84 6.02 6.16
N CYS A 208 -0.24 6.77 6.31
CA CYS A 208 -0.22 8.23 6.34
C CYS A 208 -1.31 8.77 7.27
N ARG A 209 -1.28 10.05 7.61
CA ARG A 209 -2.38 10.71 8.32
C ARG A 209 -3.38 11.29 7.32
N GLY A 210 -4.66 11.21 7.66
CA GLY A 210 -5.73 11.75 6.85
C GLY A 210 -7.11 11.33 7.34
N PRO A 211 -8.18 11.70 6.63
CA PRO A 211 -9.53 11.27 6.91
C PRO A 211 -9.73 9.80 6.48
N VAL A 212 -10.57 9.06 7.18
CA VAL A 212 -10.85 7.64 6.86
C VAL A 212 -11.39 7.44 5.45
N GLU A 213 -12.00 8.45 4.88
CA GLU A 213 -12.52 8.47 3.51
C GLU A 213 -11.41 8.30 2.46
N PHE A 214 -10.18 8.69 2.78
CA PHE A 214 -9.04 8.45 1.91
C PHE A 214 -8.73 6.94 1.80
N ASP A 215 -8.77 6.20 2.91
CA ASP A 215 -8.64 4.73 2.89
C ASP A 215 -9.84 4.07 2.18
N LEU A 216 -11.06 4.53 2.47
CA LEU A 216 -12.28 4.04 1.81
C LEU A 216 -12.28 4.27 0.29
N ALA A 217 -11.53 5.26 -0.19
CA ALA A 217 -11.36 5.50 -1.61
C ALA A 217 -10.55 4.40 -2.34
N HIS A 218 -9.71 3.66 -1.63
CA HIS A 218 -8.94 2.53 -2.17
C HIS A 218 -9.72 1.20 -2.13
N ALA A 219 -10.78 1.13 -1.33
CA ALA A 219 -11.60 -0.06 -1.18
C ALA A 219 -12.71 -0.13 -2.25
N PRO A 220 -13.34 -1.31 -2.46
CA PRO A 220 -14.53 -1.43 -3.32
C PRO A 220 -15.64 -0.45 -2.95
N GLU A 221 -16.44 -0.02 -3.94
CA GLU A 221 -17.46 1.02 -3.73
C GLU A 221 -18.50 0.60 -2.70
N GLU A 222 -18.92 -0.64 -2.75
CA GLU A 222 -19.93 -1.22 -1.89
C GLU A 222 -19.53 -1.22 -0.41
N LEU A 223 -18.22 -1.21 -0.12
CA LEU A 223 -17.72 -1.18 1.25
C LEU A 223 -18.14 0.09 1.99
N ALA A 224 -18.20 1.22 1.32
CA ALA A 224 -18.54 2.51 1.92
C ALA A 224 -19.96 2.56 2.53
N GLU A 225 -20.89 1.73 2.03
CA GLU A 225 -22.25 1.59 2.58
C GLU A 225 -22.27 0.88 3.94
N HIS A 226 -21.23 0.09 4.22
CA HIS A 226 -21.10 -0.70 5.45
C HIS A 226 -20.15 -0.06 6.47
N TYR A 227 -19.47 1.03 6.12
CA TYR A 227 -18.54 1.71 7.03
C TYR A 227 -19.27 2.84 7.80
N PRO A 228 -19.29 2.80 9.14
CA PRO A 228 -20.10 3.75 9.91
C PRO A 228 -19.57 5.19 9.84
N GLY A 229 -20.49 6.13 9.60
CA GLY A 229 -20.21 7.56 9.69
C GLY A 229 -19.36 8.16 8.56
N ALA A 230 -19.09 7.41 7.50
CA ALA A 230 -18.31 7.90 6.37
C ALA A 230 -19.08 8.95 5.54
N ASP A 231 -18.42 10.05 5.18
CA ASP A 231 -18.94 11.08 4.28
C ASP A 231 -18.81 10.61 2.82
N GLN A 232 -19.97 10.28 2.19
CA GLN A 232 -20.01 9.76 0.82
C GLN A 232 -19.50 10.76 -0.23
N ASP A 233 -19.67 12.06 0.01
CA ASP A 233 -19.17 13.09 -0.90
C ASP A 233 -17.63 13.19 -0.79
N LEU A 234 -17.10 13.10 0.44
CA LEU A 234 -15.66 13.10 0.67
C LEU A 234 -15.00 11.82 0.10
N ILE A 235 -15.66 10.65 0.23
CA ILE A 235 -15.17 9.41 -0.42
C ILE A 235 -15.08 9.59 -1.93
N ARG A 236 -16.08 10.21 -2.55
CA ARG A 236 -16.10 10.47 -4.00
C ARG A 236 -14.94 11.38 -4.42
N ASP A 237 -14.70 12.45 -3.66
CA ASP A 237 -13.58 13.36 -3.89
C ASP A 237 -12.23 12.63 -3.72
N CYS A 238 -12.08 11.84 -2.65
CA CYS A 238 -10.88 11.02 -2.41
C CYS A 238 -10.66 9.97 -3.51
N ARG A 239 -11.71 9.32 -4.03
CA ARG A 239 -11.60 8.36 -5.14
C ARG A 239 -11.08 9.03 -6.41
N THR A 240 -11.60 10.20 -6.73
CA THR A 240 -11.12 10.95 -7.91
C THR A 240 -9.68 11.43 -7.70
N LEU A 241 -9.33 11.85 -6.48
CA LEU A 241 -7.97 12.22 -6.10
C LEU A 241 -6.99 11.05 -6.24
N THR A 242 -7.36 9.88 -5.72
CA THR A 242 -6.56 8.64 -5.85
C THR A 242 -6.37 8.24 -7.32
N LEU A 243 -7.44 8.31 -8.14
CA LEU A 243 -7.32 8.08 -9.59
C LEU A 243 -6.33 9.05 -10.24
N ALA A 244 -6.36 10.35 -9.85
CA ALA A 244 -5.45 11.34 -10.41
C ALA A 244 -3.99 11.08 -9.99
N MET A 245 -3.73 10.68 -8.76
CA MET A 245 -2.39 10.27 -8.31
C MET A 245 -1.89 9.05 -9.07
N VAL A 246 -2.71 7.99 -9.15
CA VAL A 246 -2.31 6.76 -9.86
C VAL A 246 -2.11 7.04 -11.35
N ALA A 247 -2.98 7.85 -11.98
CA ALA A 247 -2.79 8.26 -13.37
C ALA A 247 -1.44 8.98 -13.55
N ALA A 248 -1.07 9.91 -12.67
CA ALA A 248 0.22 10.59 -12.73
C ALA A 248 1.39 9.60 -12.74
N TRP A 249 1.38 8.61 -11.85
CA TRP A 249 2.44 7.59 -11.80
C TRP A 249 2.49 6.71 -13.05
N ARG A 250 1.35 6.44 -13.71
CA ARG A 250 1.32 5.70 -15.00
C ARG A 250 2.02 6.47 -16.13
N TRP A 251 2.20 7.79 -15.99
CA TRP A 251 2.91 8.64 -16.96
C TRP A 251 4.40 8.85 -16.62
N ASP A 252 4.87 8.38 -15.46
CA ASP A 252 6.30 8.38 -15.15
C ASP A 252 7.07 7.57 -16.20
N ARG A 253 8.16 8.15 -16.71
CA ARG A 253 9.06 7.45 -17.64
C ARG A 253 9.68 6.18 -17.05
N GLN A 254 9.69 6.05 -15.72
CA GLN A 254 10.23 4.90 -15.00
C GLN A 254 9.14 3.87 -14.65
N ASP A 255 7.87 4.16 -14.96
CA ASP A 255 6.78 3.22 -14.66
C ASP A 255 6.97 1.90 -15.41
N GLN A 256 7.03 0.81 -14.66
CA GLN A 256 7.16 -0.55 -15.18
C GLN A 256 5.88 -1.36 -14.99
N PHE A 257 4.78 -0.70 -14.64
CA PHE A 257 3.52 -1.40 -14.41
C PHE A 257 3.00 -2.00 -15.74
N PRO A 258 2.63 -3.30 -15.76
CA PRO A 258 2.07 -3.90 -16.96
C PRO A 258 0.85 -3.10 -17.46
N ASN A 259 0.83 -2.73 -18.75
CA ASN A 259 -0.21 -1.90 -19.35
C ASN A 259 -0.40 -0.52 -18.69
N GLY A 260 0.63 0.02 -18.03
CA GLY A 260 0.54 1.28 -17.28
C GLY A 260 -0.01 2.44 -18.11
N ARG A 261 0.42 2.57 -19.38
CA ARG A 261 -0.06 3.62 -20.29
C ARG A 261 -1.55 3.49 -20.64
N GLU A 262 -2.01 2.27 -20.88
CA GLU A 262 -3.43 2.01 -21.16
C GLU A 262 -4.30 2.35 -19.95
N MET A 263 -3.88 1.93 -18.77
CA MET A 263 -4.54 2.31 -17.51
C MET A 263 -4.51 3.83 -17.27
N GLY A 264 -3.38 4.49 -17.54
CA GLY A 264 -3.26 5.94 -17.43
C GLY A 264 -4.28 6.68 -18.32
N MET A 265 -4.46 6.25 -19.56
CA MET A 265 -5.46 6.81 -20.49
C MET A 265 -6.90 6.56 -20.00
N GLU A 266 -7.19 5.35 -19.52
CA GLU A 266 -8.51 5.04 -18.94
C GLU A 266 -8.82 5.96 -17.76
N PHE A 267 -7.86 6.11 -16.84
CA PHE A 267 -8.04 6.94 -15.66
C PHE A 267 -8.21 8.43 -16.00
N LEU A 268 -7.49 8.96 -16.99
CA LEU A 268 -7.74 10.31 -17.52
C LEU A 268 -9.17 10.48 -18.01
N GLY A 269 -9.74 9.49 -18.70
CA GLY A 269 -11.13 9.49 -19.13
C GLY A 269 -12.11 9.55 -17.94
N ARG A 270 -11.88 8.76 -16.91
CA ARG A 270 -12.70 8.74 -15.67
C ARG A 270 -12.59 10.06 -14.89
N ILE A 271 -11.37 10.59 -14.75
CA ILE A 271 -11.14 11.88 -14.08
C ILE A 271 -11.88 13.00 -14.83
N ARG A 272 -11.78 13.05 -16.16
CA ARG A 272 -12.49 14.07 -16.98
C ARG A 272 -14.00 13.99 -16.79
N ALA A 273 -14.57 12.78 -16.73
CA ALA A 273 -15.99 12.59 -16.47
C ALA A 273 -16.40 12.99 -15.03
N ALA A 274 -15.54 12.77 -14.05
CA ALA A 274 -15.80 13.15 -12.65
C ALA A 274 -15.74 14.67 -12.44
N MET A 275 -14.74 15.34 -13.04
CA MET A 275 -14.54 16.79 -12.91
C MET A 275 -15.55 17.64 -13.73
N ALA A 276 -16.30 17.04 -14.65
CA ALA A 276 -17.32 17.71 -15.43
C ALA A 276 -18.70 17.78 -14.74
N ARG A 277 -18.86 17.16 -13.56
CA ARG A 277 -20.09 17.12 -12.76
C ARG A 277 -20.13 18.26 -11.74
#